data_21d90d4f4bb560d00ee19c247b1c850a
#
_entry.id   21d90d4f4bb560d00ee19c247b1c850a
#
_cell.length_a   1.000
_cell.length_b   1.000
_cell.length_c   1.000
_cell.angle_alpha   90.00
_cell.angle_beta   90.00
_cell.angle_gamma   90.00
#
_symmetry.space_group_name_H-M   'P 1'
#
loop_
_entity.id
_entity.type
_entity.pdbx_description
1 polymer ?
#
loop_
_entity_poly.entity_id
_entity_poly.type
_entity_poly.pdbx_seq_one_letter_code
_entity_poly.pdbx_strand_id
1 'polypeptide(L)'
;WVKCSECSQVVYRKDLISNLNVCGNCNHHNRINSDERIDIISDKDSFNELDKDLSPTDPLGFKDRRSYSDRIRESQAGTGLKDGVITGLCTINHLPLALAVMDFRFMGGSMGSVVGEKITRIIERATLEGYPLLIVCASGGARMQEGMLSLMQMAKISGALEKHRSRNLLYMPLLTH
;
A
#
# COMPACT_ATOMS: atom_id res chain seq x y z
N TRP A 1 23.13 -6.62 -11.48
CA TRP A 1 23.01 -5.49 -12.38
C TRP A 1 21.55 -5.26 -12.76
N VAL A 2 21.13 -3.99 -12.89
CA VAL A 2 19.77 -3.58 -13.27
C VAL A 2 19.91 -2.53 -14.39
N LYS A 3 19.09 -2.66 -15.42
CA LYS A 3 19.02 -1.65 -16.49
C LYS A 3 17.97 -0.62 -16.09
N CYS A 4 18.37 0.66 -16.04
CA CYS A 4 17.43 1.75 -15.78
C CYS A 4 16.41 1.83 -16.92
N SER A 5 15.11 1.93 -16.58
CA SER A 5 14.01 2.01 -17.55
C SER A 5 14.02 3.32 -18.34
N GLU A 6 14.59 4.38 -17.79
CA GLU A 6 14.61 5.71 -18.39
C GLU A 6 15.88 5.91 -19.25
N CYS A 7 17.05 5.88 -18.65
CA CYS A 7 18.30 6.18 -19.38
C CYS A 7 18.98 4.96 -19.99
N SER A 8 18.45 3.76 -19.81
CA SER A 8 18.99 2.47 -20.30
C SER A 8 20.41 2.11 -19.80
N GLN A 9 21.00 2.90 -18.92
CA GLN A 9 22.28 2.57 -18.30
C GLN A 9 22.14 1.37 -17.35
N VAL A 10 23.20 0.55 -17.32
CA VAL A 10 23.27 -0.59 -16.41
C VAL A 10 23.93 -0.12 -15.11
N VAL A 11 23.19 -0.26 -14.00
CA VAL A 11 23.64 0.12 -12.67
C VAL A 11 23.76 -1.10 -11.77
N TYR A 12 24.65 -1.05 -10.78
CA TYR A 12 24.78 -2.14 -9.83
C TYR A 12 23.58 -2.10 -8.85
N ARG A 13 22.95 -3.27 -8.63
CA ARG A 13 21.72 -3.34 -7.84
C ARG A 13 21.89 -2.84 -6.40
N LYS A 14 23.06 -3.13 -5.77
CA LYS A 14 23.32 -2.66 -4.40
C LYS A 14 23.40 -1.14 -4.32
N ASP A 15 24.04 -0.49 -5.32
CA ASP A 15 24.15 0.97 -5.38
C ASP A 15 22.77 1.61 -5.60
N LEU A 16 21.92 0.97 -6.43
CA LEU A 16 20.56 1.43 -6.64
C LEU A 16 19.72 1.36 -5.34
N ILE A 17 19.83 0.24 -4.59
CA ILE A 17 19.13 0.07 -3.31
C ILE A 17 19.65 1.08 -2.28
N SER A 18 20.96 1.26 -2.15
CA SER A 18 21.55 2.24 -1.21
C SER A 18 21.19 3.68 -1.54
N ASN A 19 20.86 3.97 -2.81
CA ASN A 19 20.34 5.26 -3.27
C ASN A 19 18.78 5.28 -3.33
N LEU A 20 18.10 4.51 -2.49
CA LEU A 20 16.64 4.47 -2.37
C LEU A 20 15.92 4.19 -3.70
N ASN A 21 16.50 3.33 -4.54
CA ASN A 21 16.04 3.01 -5.89
C ASN A 21 15.99 4.20 -6.86
N VAL A 22 16.75 5.27 -6.60
CA VAL A 22 16.95 6.38 -7.52
C VAL A 22 18.17 6.10 -8.40
N CYS A 23 18.02 6.23 -9.71
CA CYS A 23 19.11 6.03 -10.66
C CYS A 23 20.19 7.12 -10.49
N GLY A 24 21.42 6.72 -10.16
CA GLY A 24 22.53 7.67 -9.97
C GLY A 24 22.98 8.40 -11.27
N ASN A 25 22.54 7.92 -12.45
CA ASN A 25 22.88 8.53 -13.72
C ASN A 25 21.87 9.58 -14.21
N CYS A 26 20.58 9.33 -14.06
CA CYS A 26 19.52 10.22 -14.60
C CYS A 26 18.50 10.68 -13.55
N ASN A 27 18.69 10.33 -12.30
CA ASN A 27 17.80 10.64 -11.18
C ASN A 27 16.38 10.08 -11.35
N HIS A 28 16.18 9.09 -12.23
CA HIS A 28 14.89 8.41 -12.34
C HIS A 28 14.59 7.63 -11.07
N HIS A 29 13.40 7.84 -10.51
CA HIS A 29 12.89 7.11 -9.34
C HIS A 29 12.24 5.81 -9.80
N ASN A 30 12.90 4.68 -9.55
CA ASN A 30 12.32 3.38 -9.83
C ASN A 30 11.25 3.04 -8.79
N ARG A 31 10.27 2.24 -9.18
CA ARG A 31 9.24 1.75 -8.25
C ARG A 31 9.88 0.90 -7.16
N ILE A 32 9.41 1.10 -5.93
CA ILE A 32 9.74 0.26 -4.78
C ILE A 32 8.48 -0.42 -4.27
N ASN A 33 8.64 -1.61 -3.72
CA ASN A 33 7.52 -2.40 -3.17
C ASN A 33 7.14 -1.93 -1.76
N SER A 34 6.05 -2.51 -1.23
CA SER A 34 5.55 -2.14 0.10
C SER A 34 6.53 -2.45 1.22
N ASP A 35 7.23 -3.60 1.15
CA ASP A 35 8.20 -3.99 2.18
C ASP A 35 9.39 -3.04 2.22
N GLU A 36 10.00 -2.77 1.03
CA GLU A 36 11.08 -1.79 0.90
C GLU A 36 10.65 -0.38 1.38
N ARG A 37 9.40 0.00 1.14
CA ARG A 37 8.85 1.29 1.58
C ARG A 37 8.70 1.35 3.10
N ILE A 38 8.23 0.26 3.72
CA ILE A 38 8.14 0.15 5.17
C ILE A 38 9.53 0.27 5.80
N ASP A 39 10.52 -0.45 5.28
CA ASP A 39 11.91 -0.41 5.76
C ASP A 39 12.55 0.99 5.67
N ILE A 40 12.17 1.78 4.63
CA ILE A 40 12.68 3.15 4.46
C ILE A 40 12.01 4.11 5.45
N ILE A 41 10.72 3.90 5.77
CA ILE A 41 9.93 4.84 6.56
C ILE A 41 10.07 4.59 8.06
N SER A 42 10.01 3.31 8.48
CA SER A 42 9.95 2.95 9.90
C SER A 42 11.33 2.78 10.52
N ASP A 43 11.40 2.99 11.83
CA ASP A 43 12.57 2.60 12.60
C ASP A 43 12.79 1.08 12.48
N LYS A 44 14.05 0.67 12.49
CA LYS A 44 14.41 -0.74 12.32
C LYS A 44 13.66 -1.62 13.33
N ASP A 45 13.07 -2.71 12.84
CA ASP A 45 12.34 -3.73 13.61
C ASP A 45 11.12 -3.20 14.39
N SER A 46 10.64 -1.96 14.10
CA SER A 46 9.50 -1.36 14.80
C SER A 46 8.15 -1.68 14.17
N PHE A 47 8.11 -2.13 12.92
CA PHE A 47 6.84 -2.36 12.21
C PHE A 47 6.14 -3.64 12.69
N ASN A 48 4.91 -3.48 13.14
CA ASN A 48 4.03 -4.57 13.54
C ASN A 48 2.81 -4.61 12.61
N GLU A 49 2.77 -5.59 11.70
CA GLU A 49 1.69 -5.74 10.73
C GLU A 49 0.37 -6.10 11.40
N LEU A 50 -0.71 -5.43 10.99
CA LEU A 50 -2.09 -5.68 11.40
C LEU A 50 -2.89 -6.22 10.22
N ASP A 51 -3.94 -7.01 10.56
CA ASP A 51 -4.90 -7.55 9.58
C ASP A 51 -4.26 -8.34 8.42
N LYS A 52 -3.12 -8.96 8.65
CA LYS A 52 -2.32 -9.67 7.63
C LYS A 52 -3.06 -10.83 6.94
N ASP A 53 -4.05 -11.41 7.62
CA ASP A 53 -4.79 -12.58 7.11
C ASP A 53 -6.00 -12.21 6.25
N LEU A 54 -6.37 -10.92 6.17
CA LEU A 54 -7.46 -10.47 5.32
C LEU A 54 -7.12 -10.68 3.84
N SER A 55 -7.99 -11.39 3.15
CA SER A 55 -7.83 -11.75 1.74
C SER A 55 -9.12 -11.48 0.96
N PRO A 56 -9.04 -10.99 -0.28
CA PRO A 56 -10.23 -10.74 -1.08
C PRO A 56 -10.94 -12.04 -1.45
N THR A 57 -12.24 -11.92 -1.56
CA THR A 57 -13.13 -12.95 -2.12
C THR A 57 -13.71 -12.44 -3.44
N ASP A 58 -14.36 -13.29 -4.19
CA ASP A 58 -15.09 -12.93 -5.41
C ASP A 58 -16.61 -12.96 -5.17
N PRO A 59 -17.18 -11.93 -4.49
CA PRO A 59 -18.62 -11.95 -4.12
C PRO A 59 -19.54 -11.79 -5.32
N LEU A 60 -19.03 -11.31 -6.45
CA LEU A 60 -19.81 -11.06 -7.66
C LEU A 60 -19.66 -12.17 -8.71
N GLY A 61 -18.73 -13.11 -8.51
CA GLY A 61 -18.40 -14.12 -9.53
C GLY A 61 -17.90 -13.46 -10.82
N PHE A 62 -17.12 -12.37 -10.72
CA PHE A 62 -16.70 -11.58 -11.88
C PHE A 62 -15.82 -12.37 -12.82
N LYS A 63 -16.16 -12.35 -14.09
CA LYS A 63 -15.40 -12.97 -15.16
C LYS A 63 -15.45 -12.12 -16.43
N ASP A 64 -14.28 -11.75 -16.92
CA ASP A 64 -14.06 -11.24 -18.28
C ASP A 64 -13.35 -12.33 -19.11
N ARG A 65 -12.14 -12.08 -19.63
CA ARG A 65 -11.28 -13.09 -20.26
C ARG A 65 -10.76 -14.12 -19.24
N ARG A 66 -10.71 -13.77 -17.94
CA ARG A 66 -10.25 -14.61 -16.83
C ARG A 66 -11.12 -14.33 -15.59
N SER A 67 -11.31 -15.33 -14.73
CA SER A 67 -12.05 -15.13 -13.49
C SER A 67 -11.29 -14.20 -12.53
N TYR A 68 -12.01 -13.44 -11.71
CA TYR A 68 -11.39 -12.58 -10.69
C TYR A 68 -10.65 -13.42 -9.64
N SER A 69 -11.21 -14.56 -9.25
CA SER A 69 -10.57 -15.50 -8.33
C SER A 69 -9.22 -16.03 -8.85
N ASP A 70 -9.06 -16.24 -10.17
CA ASP A 70 -7.77 -16.61 -10.76
C ASP A 70 -6.77 -15.47 -10.70
N ARG A 71 -7.20 -14.24 -10.95
CA ARG A 71 -6.36 -13.04 -10.84
C ARG A 71 -5.87 -12.81 -9.42
N ILE A 72 -6.74 -13.03 -8.42
CA ILE A 72 -6.36 -12.96 -7.00
C ILE A 72 -5.24 -13.95 -6.71
N ARG A 73 -5.44 -15.24 -7.05
CA ARG A 73 -4.44 -16.30 -6.82
C ARG A 73 -3.10 -16.02 -7.49
N GLU A 74 -3.13 -15.54 -8.75
CA GLU A 74 -1.93 -15.18 -9.48
C GLU A 74 -1.19 -13.99 -8.83
N SER A 75 -1.92 -12.95 -8.43
CA SER A 75 -1.34 -11.78 -7.75
C SER A 75 -0.74 -12.17 -6.40
N GLN A 76 -1.42 -13.00 -5.62
CA GLN A 76 -0.92 -13.52 -4.34
C GLN A 76 0.34 -14.36 -4.55
N ALA A 77 0.35 -15.26 -5.52
CA ALA A 77 1.53 -16.08 -5.83
C ALA A 77 2.72 -15.25 -6.33
N GLY A 78 2.46 -14.21 -7.13
CA GLY A 78 3.51 -13.35 -7.70
C GLY A 78 4.08 -12.32 -6.73
N THR A 79 3.31 -11.90 -5.73
CA THR A 79 3.73 -10.82 -4.81
C THR A 79 4.01 -11.30 -3.39
N GLY A 80 3.46 -12.42 -2.98
CA GLY A 80 3.43 -12.89 -1.58
C GLY A 80 2.41 -12.16 -0.70
N LEU A 81 1.74 -11.13 -1.21
CA LEU A 81 0.76 -10.34 -0.48
C LEU A 81 -0.63 -10.98 -0.52
N LYS A 82 -1.44 -10.75 0.50
CA LYS A 82 -2.86 -11.15 0.52
C LYS A 82 -3.73 -10.21 -0.30
N ASP A 83 -3.44 -8.90 -0.27
CA ASP A 83 -4.05 -7.87 -1.13
C ASP A 83 -3.10 -6.66 -1.29
N GLY A 84 -3.50 -5.65 -2.03
CA GLY A 84 -2.71 -4.50 -2.49
C GLY A 84 -2.34 -3.46 -1.42
N VAL A 85 -2.40 -3.79 -0.12
CA VAL A 85 -1.98 -2.90 0.97
C VAL A 85 -1.46 -3.70 2.17
N ILE A 86 -0.39 -3.19 2.78
CA ILE A 86 0.11 -3.61 4.10
C ILE A 86 -0.24 -2.50 5.10
N THR A 87 -0.76 -2.86 6.27
CA THR A 87 -1.11 -1.92 7.33
C THR A 87 -0.50 -2.36 8.65
N GLY A 88 -0.05 -1.42 9.46
CA GLY A 88 0.56 -1.73 10.75
C GLY A 88 0.86 -0.50 11.60
N LEU A 89 1.38 -0.75 12.79
CA LEU A 89 1.91 0.27 13.68
C LEU A 89 3.43 0.21 13.66
N CYS A 90 4.08 1.36 13.69
CA CYS A 90 5.54 1.47 13.75
C CYS A 90 5.97 2.72 14.51
N THR A 91 7.27 2.98 14.53
CA THR A 91 7.82 4.26 14.95
C THR A 91 8.64 4.90 13.84
N ILE A 92 8.73 6.23 13.86
CA ILE A 92 9.68 7.04 13.08
C ILE A 92 10.42 7.95 14.07
N ASN A 93 11.74 7.82 14.17
CA ASN A 93 12.54 8.52 15.18
C ASN A 93 11.95 8.36 16.61
N HIS A 94 11.53 7.13 16.92
CA HIS A 94 10.89 6.75 18.18
C HIS A 94 9.49 7.35 18.43
N LEU A 95 8.91 8.07 17.48
CA LEU A 95 7.54 8.58 17.57
C LEU A 95 6.57 7.55 16.96
N PRO A 96 5.45 7.26 17.65
CA PRO A 96 4.48 6.28 17.16
C PRO A 96 3.79 6.76 15.88
N LEU A 97 3.53 5.81 14.98
CA LEU A 97 2.88 6.05 13.70
C LEU A 97 1.98 4.88 13.32
N ALA A 98 0.79 5.17 12.84
CA ALA A 98 -0.03 4.22 12.09
C ALA A 98 0.30 4.35 10.59
N LEU A 99 0.64 3.23 9.96
CA LEU A 99 1.16 3.20 8.59
C LEU A 99 0.32 2.28 7.71
N ALA A 100 -0.06 2.78 6.52
CA ALA A 100 -0.61 1.98 5.44
C ALA A 100 0.25 2.18 4.19
N VAL A 101 0.68 1.09 3.54
CA VAL A 101 1.50 1.15 2.33
C VAL A 101 0.85 0.32 1.24
N MET A 102 0.39 0.98 0.18
CA MET A 102 -0.15 0.31 -1.00
C MET A 102 0.97 -0.23 -1.88
N ASP A 103 0.71 -1.38 -2.51
CA ASP A 103 1.65 -2.04 -3.41
C ASP A 103 1.07 -2.17 -4.82
N PHE A 104 1.70 -1.47 -5.75
CA PHE A 104 1.27 -1.45 -7.14
C PHE A 104 1.40 -2.80 -7.85
N ARG A 105 2.25 -3.71 -7.33
CA ARG A 105 2.45 -5.05 -7.90
C ARG A 105 1.19 -5.92 -7.78
N PHE A 106 0.36 -5.69 -6.75
CA PHE A 106 -0.89 -6.42 -6.58
C PHE A 106 -2.01 -5.75 -7.39
N MET A 107 -2.34 -6.28 -8.55
CA MET A 107 -3.41 -5.80 -9.43
C MET A 107 -3.37 -4.28 -9.71
N GLY A 108 -2.17 -3.70 -9.92
CA GLY A 108 -2.00 -2.27 -10.12
C GLY A 108 -2.31 -1.41 -8.89
N GLY A 109 -2.23 -1.97 -7.68
CA GLY A 109 -2.58 -1.29 -6.45
C GLY A 109 -4.06 -0.91 -6.36
N SER A 110 -4.93 -1.54 -7.16
CA SER A 110 -6.35 -1.18 -7.20
C SER A 110 -7.05 -1.42 -5.87
N MET A 111 -7.86 -0.45 -5.45
CA MET A 111 -8.59 -0.50 -4.20
C MET A 111 -9.84 -1.37 -4.33
N GLY A 112 -9.81 -2.56 -3.72
CA GLY A 112 -10.97 -3.41 -3.50
C GLY A 112 -11.47 -3.35 -2.06
N SER A 113 -12.40 -4.23 -1.71
CA SER A 113 -13.04 -4.27 -0.39
C SER A 113 -12.04 -4.51 0.75
N VAL A 114 -11.06 -5.41 0.55
CA VAL A 114 -10.03 -5.70 1.56
C VAL A 114 -9.06 -4.54 1.73
N VAL A 115 -8.62 -3.91 0.64
CA VAL A 115 -7.78 -2.69 0.73
C VAL A 115 -8.51 -1.61 1.52
N GLY A 116 -9.78 -1.35 1.18
CA GLY A 116 -10.58 -0.37 1.89
C GLY A 116 -10.83 -0.72 3.35
N GLU A 117 -11.06 -2.01 3.67
CA GLU A 117 -11.22 -2.49 5.05
C GLU A 117 -9.94 -2.29 5.86
N LYS A 118 -8.79 -2.74 5.37
CA LYS A 118 -7.49 -2.58 6.04
C LYS A 118 -7.16 -1.11 6.30
N ILE A 119 -7.37 -0.25 5.29
CA ILE A 119 -7.17 1.20 5.45
C ILE A 119 -8.14 1.78 6.51
N THR A 120 -9.41 1.40 6.48
CA THR A 120 -10.38 1.85 7.47
C THR A 120 -9.96 1.44 8.89
N ARG A 121 -9.58 0.18 9.08
CA ARG A 121 -9.16 -0.33 10.40
C ARG A 121 -7.92 0.37 10.94
N ILE A 122 -6.92 0.63 10.11
CA ILE A 122 -5.72 1.34 10.56
C ILE A 122 -6.02 2.80 10.92
N ILE A 123 -6.95 3.47 10.21
CA ILE A 123 -7.42 4.81 10.57
C ILE A 123 -8.15 4.78 11.92
N GLU A 124 -9.04 3.83 12.12
CA GLU A 124 -9.77 3.66 13.39
C GLU A 124 -8.82 3.35 14.54
N ARG A 125 -7.83 2.49 14.31
CA ARG A 125 -6.77 2.17 15.28
C ARG A 125 -5.93 3.40 15.61
N ALA A 126 -5.46 4.14 14.62
CA ALA A 126 -4.74 5.40 14.80
C ALA A 126 -5.55 6.41 15.62
N THR A 127 -6.85 6.50 15.31
CA THR A 127 -7.78 7.39 16.03
C THR A 127 -7.93 6.98 17.49
N LEU A 128 -8.04 5.69 17.77
CA LEU A 128 -8.18 5.16 19.14
C LEU A 128 -6.93 5.43 19.98
N GLU A 129 -5.76 5.12 19.42
CA GLU A 129 -4.45 5.27 20.09
C GLU A 129 -3.96 6.73 20.14
N GLY A 130 -4.57 7.64 19.38
CA GLY A 130 -4.11 9.03 19.28
C GLY A 130 -2.84 9.18 18.44
N TYR A 131 -2.58 8.27 17.50
CA TYR A 131 -1.37 8.28 16.67
C TYR A 131 -1.58 9.06 15.37
N PRO A 132 -0.54 9.71 14.85
CA PRO A 132 -0.53 10.21 13.48
C PRO A 132 -0.70 9.04 12.49
N LEU A 133 -1.25 9.34 11.32
CA LEU A 133 -1.51 8.39 10.24
C LEU A 133 -0.75 8.78 8.98
N LEU A 134 0.00 7.84 8.41
CA LEU A 134 0.63 7.96 7.10
C LEU A 134 0.05 6.90 6.17
N ILE A 135 -0.47 7.34 5.01
CA ILE A 135 -0.90 6.43 3.94
C ILE A 135 -0.06 6.68 2.69
N VAL A 136 0.71 5.67 2.30
CA VAL A 136 1.46 5.69 1.03
C VAL A 136 0.55 5.18 -0.08
N CYS A 137 0.18 6.08 -0.98
CA CYS A 137 -0.77 5.82 -2.05
C CYS A 137 -0.02 5.42 -3.33
N ALA A 138 -0.17 4.15 -3.74
CA ALA A 138 0.35 3.61 -5.00
C ALA A 138 -0.76 2.80 -5.67
N SER A 139 -1.68 3.48 -6.36
CA SER A 139 -2.92 2.85 -6.85
C SER A 139 -3.30 3.34 -8.24
N GLY A 140 -3.74 2.41 -9.08
CA GLY A 140 -4.39 2.68 -10.36
C GLY A 140 -5.88 3.06 -10.26
N GLY A 141 -6.49 3.04 -9.06
CA GLY A 141 -7.89 3.41 -8.83
C GLY A 141 -8.74 2.29 -8.20
N ALA A 142 -10.08 2.40 -8.37
CA ALA A 142 -11.02 1.40 -7.85
C ALA A 142 -10.91 0.07 -8.60
N ARG A 143 -11.02 -1.05 -7.88
CA ARG A 143 -10.94 -2.41 -8.44
C ARG A 143 -12.23 -2.76 -9.19
N MET A 144 -12.17 -2.75 -10.51
CA MET A 144 -13.31 -2.96 -11.39
C MET A 144 -14.05 -4.28 -11.11
N GLN A 145 -13.31 -5.35 -10.77
CA GLN A 145 -13.85 -6.69 -10.54
C GLN A 145 -14.79 -6.77 -9.32
N GLU A 146 -14.71 -5.83 -8.42
CA GLU A 146 -15.59 -5.75 -7.24
C GLU A 146 -16.72 -4.70 -7.41
N GLY A 147 -16.79 -4.03 -8.56
CA GLY A 147 -17.89 -3.12 -8.91
C GLY A 147 -18.15 -2.04 -7.85
N MET A 148 -19.41 -1.92 -7.40
CA MET A 148 -19.83 -0.95 -6.39
C MET A 148 -19.12 -1.11 -5.05
N LEU A 149 -18.71 -2.34 -4.68
CA LEU A 149 -18.00 -2.58 -3.43
C LEU A 149 -16.68 -1.79 -3.37
N SER A 150 -15.98 -1.69 -4.51
CA SER A 150 -14.76 -0.86 -4.61
C SER A 150 -15.06 0.63 -4.43
N LEU A 151 -16.10 1.13 -5.05
CA LEU A 151 -16.48 2.55 -4.96
C LEU A 151 -16.90 2.93 -3.54
N MET A 152 -17.64 2.05 -2.85
CA MET A 152 -18.09 2.29 -1.48
C MET A 152 -16.93 2.34 -0.47
N GLN A 153 -15.75 1.80 -0.79
CA GLN A 153 -14.58 1.93 0.08
C GLN A 153 -14.14 3.39 0.25
N MET A 154 -14.27 4.22 -0.77
CA MET A 154 -13.96 5.66 -0.66
C MET A 154 -14.83 6.36 0.39
N ALA A 155 -16.14 6.10 0.40
CA ALA A 155 -17.05 6.65 1.40
C ALA A 155 -16.69 6.17 2.82
N LYS A 156 -16.37 4.88 2.96
CA LYS A 156 -15.99 4.26 4.23
C LYS A 156 -14.69 4.86 4.80
N ILE A 157 -13.65 4.97 3.97
CA ILE A 157 -12.36 5.56 4.34
C ILE A 157 -12.56 7.04 4.71
N SER A 158 -13.33 7.81 3.91
CA SER A 158 -13.61 9.22 4.19
C SER A 158 -14.31 9.42 5.54
N GLY A 159 -15.26 8.56 5.86
CA GLY A 159 -15.94 8.59 7.17
C GLY A 159 -15.01 8.30 8.34
N ALA A 160 -14.05 7.37 8.18
CA ALA A 160 -13.05 7.08 9.21
C ALA A 160 -12.05 8.24 9.35
N LEU A 161 -11.59 8.84 8.24
CA LEU A 161 -10.70 10.01 8.25
C LEU A 161 -11.36 11.23 8.91
N GLU A 162 -12.67 11.44 8.72
CA GLU A 162 -13.38 12.52 9.40
C GLU A 162 -13.38 12.34 10.92
N LYS A 163 -13.56 11.12 11.41
CA LYS A 163 -13.42 10.83 12.84
C LYS A 163 -12.01 11.09 13.36
N HIS A 164 -10.99 10.75 12.56
CA HIS A 164 -9.59 11.01 12.89
C HIS A 164 -9.31 12.52 12.95
N ARG A 165 -9.76 13.27 11.95
CA ARG A 165 -9.67 14.74 11.88
C ARG A 165 -10.38 15.43 13.06
N SER A 166 -11.56 14.95 13.44
CA SER A 166 -12.34 15.53 14.55
C SER A 166 -11.65 15.40 15.92
N ARG A 167 -10.66 14.50 16.02
CA ARG A 167 -9.77 14.38 17.18
C ARG A 167 -8.48 15.21 17.07
N ASN A 168 -8.37 16.06 16.05
CA ASN A 168 -7.17 16.87 15.75
C ASN A 168 -5.89 16.03 15.55
N LEU A 169 -6.02 14.83 15.01
CA LEU A 169 -4.90 13.97 14.73
C LEU A 169 -4.36 14.18 13.31
N LEU A 170 -3.05 14.04 13.16
CA LEU A 170 -2.36 14.28 11.90
C LEU A 170 -2.63 13.14 10.90
N TYR A 171 -3.02 13.50 9.68
CA TYR A 171 -3.10 12.61 8.53
C TYR A 171 -2.17 13.11 7.42
N MET A 172 -1.32 12.22 6.92
CA MET A 172 -0.34 12.51 5.87
C MET A 172 -0.53 11.52 4.70
N PRO A 173 -1.08 11.94 3.56
CA PRO A 173 -1.03 11.14 2.34
C PRO A 173 0.31 11.34 1.63
N LEU A 174 1.02 10.24 1.33
CA LEU A 174 2.22 10.25 0.49
C LEU A 174 1.85 9.70 -0.88
N LEU A 175 1.77 10.58 -1.86
CA LEU A 175 1.43 10.19 -3.23
C LEU A 175 2.67 9.68 -3.97
N THR A 176 2.59 8.49 -4.54
CA THR A 176 3.65 7.86 -5.32
C THR A 176 3.11 7.37 -6.67
N HIS A 177 3.99 6.87 -7.52
CA HIS A 177 3.65 6.33 -8.86
C HIS A 177 3.78 4.81 -8.90
#